data_fcade3e637c678561a1a0118d9e7849b
#
_entry.id   fcade3e637c678561a1a0118d9e7849b
#
_cell.length_a   1.000
_cell.length_b   1.000
_cell.length_c   1.000
_cell.angle_alpha   90.00
_cell.angle_beta   90.00
_cell.angle_gamma   90.00
#
_symmetry.space_group_name_H-M   'P 1'
#
loop_
_entity.id
_entity.type
_entity.pdbx_description
1 polymer ?
#
loop_
_entity_poly.entity_id
_entity_poly.type
_entity_poly.pdbx_seq_one_letter_code
_entity_poly.pdbx_strand_id
1 'polypeptide(L)'
;EEVVVKQPTTVAASSKDKSVSKLTQDLFMNDYLRVYTNDDLIGVELGGALKNIIAVASGIVAGIGYGDNAKAALMTRGLAEISRLGEKLGADPMTFLGLGGIGDLIVTCTSTHSRNFTLGYKLGQGESMDQALSEMNMVVEGIYTTKSVYHLAKEKNVDMPITNALYRVLFENISVKECVKDLMERDKKSE
;
A
#
# COMPACT_ATOMS: atom_id res chain seq x y z
N GLU A 1 -15.42 -1.53 9.43
CA GLU A 1 -15.92 -2.18 10.67
C GLU A 1 -15.92 -1.22 11.86
N GLU A 2 -14.84 -0.51 12.15
CA GLU A 2 -14.68 0.39 13.31
C GLU A 2 -15.70 1.53 13.33
N VAL A 3 -16.02 2.14 12.19
CA VAL A 3 -17.04 3.19 12.09
C VAL A 3 -18.42 2.71 12.54
N VAL A 4 -18.78 1.47 12.22
CA VAL A 4 -20.10 0.90 12.60
C VAL A 4 -20.23 0.75 14.11
N VAL A 5 -19.15 0.47 14.80
CA VAL A 5 -19.11 0.35 16.27
C VAL A 5 -18.67 1.66 16.94
N LYS A 6 -18.70 2.78 16.19
CA LYS A 6 -18.44 4.14 16.67
C LYS A 6 -17.03 4.35 17.24
N GLN A 7 -16.04 3.62 16.76
CA GLN A 7 -14.65 3.91 17.09
C GLN A 7 -14.20 5.22 16.40
N PRO A 8 -13.39 6.06 17.06
CA PRO A 8 -12.85 7.27 16.44
C PRO A 8 -12.11 6.95 15.16
N THR A 9 -12.62 7.46 14.04
CA THR A 9 -12.08 7.20 12.71
C THR A 9 -11.88 8.50 11.94
N THR A 10 -10.80 8.57 11.15
CA THR A 10 -10.54 9.69 10.26
C THR A 10 -10.43 9.20 8.81
N VAL A 11 -11.03 9.98 7.89
CA VAL A 11 -11.00 9.69 6.45
C VAL A 11 -10.68 10.93 5.64
N ALA A 12 -10.17 10.76 4.42
CA ALA A 12 -10.01 11.82 3.45
C ALA A 12 -11.13 11.76 2.41
N ALA A 13 -11.73 12.91 2.10
CA ALA A 13 -12.65 13.09 0.98
C ALA A 13 -11.97 13.96 -0.07
N SER A 14 -11.75 13.42 -1.27
CA SER A 14 -11.09 14.14 -2.35
C SER A 14 -12.01 14.34 -3.55
N SER A 15 -11.96 15.54 -4.13
CA SER A 15 -12.66 15.90 -5.34
C SER A 15 -11.96 17.06 -6.05
N LYS A 16 -12.03 17.10 -7.39
CA LYS A 16 -11.63 18.27 -8.17
C LYS A 16 -12.52 19.48 -7.90
N ASP A 17 -13.78 19.24 -7.52
CA ASP A 17 -14.72 20.27 -7.11
C ASP A 17 -14.75 20.36 -5.58
N LYS A 18 -14.23 21.48 -5.05
CA LYS A 18 -14.19 21.74 -3.60
C LYS A 18 -15.56 21.74 -2.93
N SER A 19 -16.62 22.09 -3.66
CA SER A 19 -17.98 22.07 -3.12
C SER A 19 -18.44 20.64 -2.82
N VAL A 20 -18.02 19.68 -3.63
CA VAL A 20 -18.34 18.26 -3.46
C VAL A 20 -17.60 17.66 -2.28
N SER A 21 -16.28 17.90 -2.14
CA SER A 21 -15.52 17.42 -0.99
C SER A 21 -16.03 18.02 0.33
N LYS A 22 -16.41 19.31 0.31
CA LYS A 22 -17.01 19.99 1.47
C LYS A 22 -18.39 19.41 1.81
N LEU A 23 -19.25 19.21 0.81
CA LEU A 23 -20.56 18.56 1.02
C LEU A 23 -20.39 17.16 1.64
N THR A 24 -19.42 16.39 1.15
CA THR A 24 -19.10 15.08 1.71
C THR A 24 -18.67 15.19 3.17
N GLN A 25 -17.81 16.16 3.49
CA GLN A 25 -17.39 16.44 4.85
C GLN A 25 -18.60 16.78 5.75
N ASP A 26 -19.47 17.69 5.32
CA ASP A 26 -20.63 18.16 6.08
C ASP A 26 -21.65 17.01 6.32
N LEU A 27 -21.81 16.11 5.35
CA LEU A 27 -22.77 14.98 5.45
C LEU A 27 -22.30 13.85 6.36
N PHE A 28 -21.01 13.54 6.35
CA PHE A 28 -20.47 12.35 7.03
C PHE A 28 -19.80 12.64 8.36
N MET A 29 -19.39 13.90 8.60
CA MET A 29 -18.68 14.26 9.82
C MET A 29 -19.61 14.19 11.04
N ASN A 30 -19.15 13.51 12.11
CA ASN A 30 -19.86 13.39 13.37
C ASN A 30 -18.88 13.16 14.54
N ASP A 31 -19.36 12.82 15.72
CA ASP A 31 -18.57 12.71 16.95
C ASP A 31 -17.49 11.62 16.92
N TYR A 32 -17.61 10.63 16.03
CA TYR A 32 -16.65 9.51 15.90
C TYR A 32 -16.09 9.34 14.49
N LEU A 33 -16.59 10.06 13.49
CA LEU A 33 -16.03 10.08 12.14
C LEU A 33 -15.62 11.49 11.75
N ARG A 34 -14.32 11.69 11.59
CA ARG A 34 -13.76 12.96 11.15
C ARG A 34 -13.37 12.89 9.68
N VAL A 35 -13.90 13.81 8.89
CA VAL A 35 -13.63 13.89 7.44
C VAL A 35 -12.73 15.08 7.16
N TYR A 36 -11.61 14.84 6.48
CA TYR A 36 -10.71 15.89 5.97
C TYR A 36 -10.86 15.99 4.45
N THR A 37 -10.91 17.20 3.93
CA THR A 37 -10.93 17.41 2.48
C THR A 37 -9.51 17.46 1.91
N ASN A 38 -9.34 16.97 0.69
CA ASN A 38 -8.09 17.04 -0.06
C ASN A 38 -8.40 17.37 -1.52
N ASP A 39 -7.68 18.32 -2.11
CA ASP A 39 -7.89 18.77 -3.50
C ASP A 39 -7.10 17.88 -4.51
N ASP A 40 -6.15 17.08 -4.04
CA ASP A 40 -5.35 16.17 -4.88
C ASP A 40 -6.05 14.81 -5.03
N LEU A 41 -7.00 14.75 -5.95
CA LEU A 41 -7.70 13.50 -6.26
C LEU A 41 -6.75 12.40 -6.73
N ILE A 42 -5.74 12.75 -7.55
CA ILE A 42 -4.79 11.78 -8.09
C ILE A 42 -3.97 11.15 -6.96
N GLY A 43 -3.45 11.96 -6.05
CA GLY A 43 -2.66 11.47 -4.92
C GLY A 43 -3.46 10.58 -3.98
N VAL A 44 -4.70 10.97 -3.65
CA VAL A 44 -5.56 10.15 -2.77
C VAL A 44 -5.91 8.81 -3.41
N GLU A 45 -6.29 8.78 -4.69
CA GLU A 45 -6.59 7.55 -5.43
C GLU A 45 -5.36 6.63 -5.55
N LEU A 46 -4.20 7.19 -5.87
CA LEU A 46 -2.95 6.44 -5.97
C LEU A 46 -2.52 5.89 -4.60
N GLY A 47 -2.59 6.68 -3.54
CA GLY A 47 -2.28 6.23 -2.19
C GLY A 47 -3.11 5.02 -1.79
N GLY A 48 -4.42 5.11 -1.97
CA GLY A 48 -5.37 4.03 -1.67
C GLY A 48 -5.16 2.75 -2.50
N ALA A 49 -4.72 2.88 -3.76
CA ALA A 49 -4.43 1.73 -4.61
C ALA A 49 -3.06 1.11 -4.32
N LEU A 50 -2.01 1.92 -4.26
CA LEU A 50 -0.62 1.46 -4.18
C LEU A 50 -0.23 0.90 -2.81
N LYS A 51 -0.90 1.34 -1.72
CA LYS A 51 -0.70 0.77 -0.38
C LYS A 51 -0.86 -0.74 -0.35
N ASN A 52 -1.74 -1.29 -1.18
CA ASN A 52 -2.03 -2.72 -1.23
C ASN A 52 -0.81 -3.56 -1.63
N ILE A 53 0.08 -3.01 -2.48
CA ILE A 53 1.37 -3.62 -2.85
C ILE A 53 2.25 -3.76 -1.61
N ILE A 54 2.39 -2.66 -0.87
CA ILE A 54 3.24 -2.62 0.33
C ILE A 54 2.65 -3.49 1.45
N ALA A 55 1.32 -3.58 1.53
CA ALA A 55 0.66 -4.46 2.49
C ALA A 55 0.96 -5.94 2.23
N VAL A 56 0.95 -6.40 0.96
CA VAL A 56 1.39 -7.78 0.62
C VAL A 56 2.85 -7.98 1.01
N ALA A 57 3.74 -7.05 0.64
CA ALA A 57 5.15 -7.14 1.00
C ALA A 57 5.38 -7.13 2.52
N SER A 58 4.61 -6.32 3.28
CA SER A 58 4.66 -6.29 4.74
C SER A 58 4.21 -7.62 5.36
N GLY A 59 3.17 -8.22 4.81
CA GLY A 59 2.75 -9.56 5.20
C GLY A 59 3.85 -10.60 4.98
N ILE A 60 4.52 -10.58 3.83
CA ILE A 60 5.66 -11.47 3.53
C ILE A 60 6.76 -11.31 4.57
N VAL A 61 7.17 -10.08 4.87
CA VAL A 61 8.21 -9.77 5.88
C VAL A 61 7.81 -10.30 7.26
N ALA A 62 6.55 -10.16 7.64
CA ALA A 62 6.03 -10.71 8.88
C ALA A 62 5.98 -12.24 8.88
N GLY A 63 5.56 -12.87 7.77
CA GLY A 63 5.47 -14.32 7.63
C GLY A 63 6.83 -15.02 7.70
N ILE A 64 7.90 -14.39 7.18
CA ILE A 64 9.29 -14.86 7.31
C ILE A 64 9.78 -14.76 8.76
N GLY A 65 9.15 -13.90 9.59
CA GLY A 65 9.56 -13.66 10.97
C GLY A 65 10.58 -12.51 11.13
N TYR A 66 10.69 -11.60 10.14
CA TYR A 66 11.53 -10.42 10.31
C TYR A 66 10.90 -9.42 11.30
N GLY A 67 11.76 -8.73 12.03
CA GLY A 67 11.38 -7.83 13.11
C GLY A 67 10.79 -6.49 12.65
N ASP A 68 10.45 -5.64 13.62
CA ASP A 68 9.76 -4.38 13.40
C ASP A 68 10.58 -3.36 12.60
N ASN A 69 11.92 -3.40 12.73
CA ASN A 69 12.81 -2.54 11.94
C ASN A 69 12.67 -2.83 10.43
N ALA A 70 12.56 -4.10 10.03
CA ALA A 70 12.38 -4.48 8.64
C ALA A 70 11.02 -4.02 8.11
N LYS A 71 9.95 -4.15 8.91
CA LYS A 71 8.61 -3.65 8.56
C LYS A 71 8.59 -2.13 8.42
N ALA A 72 9.20 -1.41 9.38
CA ALA A 72 9.30 0.05 9.34
C ALA A 72 10.07 0.53 8.11
N ALA A 73 11.23 -0.07 7.81
CA ALA A 73 12.01 0.23 6.61
C ALA A 73 11.20 -0.03 5.33
N LEU A 74 10.50 -1.17 5.25
CA LEU A 74 9.65 -1.51 4.10
C LEU A 74 8.54 -0.47 3.89
N MET A 75 7.81 -0.08 4.94
CA MET A 75 6.75 0.92 4.85
C MET A 75 7.29 2.29 4.42
N THR A 76 8.40 2.74 5.02
CA THR A 76 9.04 4.02 4.69
C THR A 76 9.51 4.04 3.23
N ARG A 77 10.22 3.00 2.79
CA ARG A 77 10.70 2.91 1.40
C ARG A 77 9.55 2.69 0.42
N GLY A 78 8.53 1.95 0.82
CA GLY A 78 7.31 1.76 0.04
C GLY A 78 6.56 3.08 -0.19
N LEU A 79 6.42 3.91 0.86
CA LEU A 79 5.85 5.24 0.73
C LEU A 79 6.65 6.12 -0.25
N ALA A 80 7.98 6.04 -0.21
CA ALA A 80 8.83 6.76 -1.15
C ALA A 80 8.66 6.28 -2.60
N GLU A 81 8.39 4.98 -2.84
CA GLU A 81 8.03 4.48 -4.18
C GLU A 81 6.69 5.02 -4.65
N ILE A 82 5.68 4.99 -3.76
CA ILE A 82 4.34 5.53 -4.03
C ILE A 82 4.43 7.01 -4.39
N SER A 83 5.17 7.80 -3.61
CA SER A 83 5.35 9.23 -3.83
C SER A 83 6.03 9.53 -5.17
N ARG A 84 7.09 8.80 -5.53
CA ARG A 84 7.79 8.97 -6.83
C ARG A 84 6.88 8.69 -8.03
N LEU A 85 6.09 7.60 -7.97
CA LEU A 85 5.15 7.32 -9.04
C LEU A 85 4.02 8.34 -9.08
N GLY A 86 3.51 8.72 -7.91
CA GLY A 86 2.46 9.74 -7.78
C GLY A 86 2.87 11.07 -8.37
N GLU A 87 4.04 11.58 -8.01
CA GLU A 87 4.62 12.82 -8.57
C GLU A 87 4.74 12.74 -10.10
N LYS A 88 5.21 11.59 -10.62
CA LYS A 88 5.31 11.37 -12.06
C LYS A 88 3.96 11.37 -12.77
N LEU A 89 2.89 11.07 -12.05
CA LEU A 89 1.51 11.09 -12.55
C LEU A 89 0.76 12.38 -12.24
N GLY A 90 1.41 13.36 -11.60
CA GLY A 90 0.86 14.68 -11.33
C GLY A 90 0.20 14.82 -9.96
N ALA A 91 0.44 13.90 -9.02
CA ALA A 91 0.03 14.05 -7.63
C ALA A 91 0.96 14.99 -6.87
N ASP A 92 0.44 15.60 -5.81
CA ASP A 92 1.24 16.35 -4.83
C ASP A 92 1.92 15.35 -3.86
N PRO A 93 3.27 15.33 -3.77
CA PRO A 93 3.99 14.47 -2.83
C PRO A 93 3.55 14.62 -1.38
N MET A 94 3.08 15.81 -0.97
CA MET A 94 2.58 16.07 0.39
C MET A 94 1.30 15.30 0.71
N THR A 95 0.51 14.94 -0.30
CA THR A 95 -0.69 14.11 -0.11
C THR A 95 -0.35 12.76 0.51
N PHE A 96 0.80 12.19 0.15
CA PHE A 96 1.23 10.88 0.66
C PHE A 96 1.70 10.92 2.12
N LEU A 97 1.96 12.10 2.70
CA LEU A 97 2.25 12.27 4.13
C LEU A 97 0.98 12.43 4.97
N GLY A 98 -0.18 12.47 4.34
CA GLY A 98 -1.48 12.63 4.99
C GLY A 98 -2.22 11.31 5.24
N LEU A 99 -3.52 11.44 5.56
CA LEU A 99 -4.41 10.30 5.86
C LEU A 99 -4.58 9.33 4.70
N GLY A 100 -4.72 9.85 3.47
CA GLY A 100 -4.84 9.03 2.24
C GLY A 100 -3.51 8.44 1.75
N GLY A 101 -2.41 8.70 2.44
CA GLY A 101 -1.08 8.18 2.17
C GLY A 101 -0.57 7.33 3.34
N ILE A 102 0.36 7.90 4.14
CA ILE A 102 1.02 7.16 5.24
C ILE A 102 0.04 6.63 6.29
N GLY A 103 -1.04 7.36 6.59
CA GLY A 103 -2.03 6.92 7.57
C GLY A 103 -2.69 5.60 7.15
N ASP A 104 -3.20 5.55 5.94
CA ASP A 104 -3.85 4.36 5.36
C ASP A 104 -2.84 3.23 5.08
N LEU A 105 -1.60 3.57 4.72
CA LEU A 105 -0.52 2.62 4.55
C LEU A 105 -0.21 1.86 5.84
N ILE A 106 -0.02 2.58 6.95
CA ILE A 106 0.30 1.98 8.25
C ILE A 106 -0.80 1.00 8.66
N VAL A 107 -2.06 1.44 8.66
CA VAL A 107 -3.20 0.59 9.03
C VAL A 107 -3.25 -0.66 8.16
N THR A 108 -3.09 -0.51 6.83
CA THR A 108 -3.21 -1.63 5.89
C THR A 108 -2.04 -2.62 6.02
N CYS A 109 -0.83 -2.15 6.36
CA CYS A 109 0.37 -2.96 6.51
C CYS A 109 0.50 -3.64 7.89
N THR A 110 -0.26 -3.21 8.89
CA THR A 110 -0.17 -3.75 10.26
C THR A 110 -1.39 -4.51 10.71
N SER A 111 -2.53 -4.34 10.03
CA SER A 111 -3.79 -4.98 10.39
C SER A 111 -3.87 -6.41 9.86
N THR A 112 -4.19 -7.34 10.76
CA THR A 112 -4.51 -8.74 10.41
C THR A 112 -5.83 -8.88 9.65
N HIS A 113 -6.68 -7.82 9.64
CA HIS A 113 -7.89 -7.77 8.82
C HIS A 113 -7.60 -7.41 7.35
N SER A 114 -6.38 -6.97 7.05
CA SER A 114 -5.98 -6.67 5.67
C SER A 114 -5.78 -7.96 4.87
N ARG A 115 -6.62 -8.18 3.88
CA ARG A 115 -6.50 -9.32 2.95
C ARG A 115 -5.14 -9.36 2.26
N ASN A 116 -4.61 -8.19 1.90
CA ASN A 116 -3.30 -8.06 1.28
C ASN A 116 -2.19 -8.50 2.24
N PHE A 117 -2.24 -8.05 3.48
CA PHE A 117 -1.31 -8.48 4.53
C PHE A 117 -1.42 -9.99 4.77
N THR A 118 -2.63 -10.53 4.90
CA THR A 118 -2.87 -11.96 5.14
C THR A 118 -2.31 -12.83 4.01
N LEU A 119 -2.53 -12.45 2.73
CA LEU A 119 -1.92 -13.15 1.61
C LEU A 119 -0.40 -13.14 1.73
N GLY A 120 0.19 -11.97 1.94
CA GLY A 120 1.64 -11.83 2.09
C GLY A 120 2.19 -12.69 3.24
N TYR A 121 1.50 -12.72 4.36
CA TYR A 121 1.89 -13.52 5.53
C TYR A 121 1.98 -15.01 5.21
N LYS A 122 0.96 -15.55 4.52
CA LYS A 122 0.95 -16.95 4.05
C LYS A 122 2.09 -17.26 3.10
N LEU A 123 2.32 -16.40 2.11
CA LEU A 123 3.46 -16.52 1.19
C LEU A 123 4.81 -16.47 1.93
N GLY A 124 4.94 -15.61 2.93
CA GLY A 124 6.12 -15.52 3.78
C GLY A 124 6.36 -16.79 4.61
N GLN A 125 5.31 -17.49 5.00
CA GLN A 125 5.39 -18.81 5.66
C GLN A 125 5.73 -19.95 4.70
N GLY A 126 5.78 -19.71 3.40
CA GLY A 126 6.14 -20.69 2.38
C GLY A 126 4.95 -21.39 1.71
N GLU A 127 3.72 -20.91 1.93
CA GLU A 127 2.57 -21.39 1.17
C GLU A 127 2.69 -20.97 -0.30
N SER A 128 2.20 -21.81 -1.21
CA SER A 128 2.08 -21.41 -2.61
C SER A 128 0.95 -20.40 -2.81
N MET A 129 1.01 -19.63 -3.91
CA MET A 129 -0.04 -18.67 -4.25
C MET A 129 -1.42 -19.33 -4.31
N ASP A 130 -1.52 -20.50 -4.95
CA ASP A 130 -2.79 -21.22 -5.11
C ASP A 130 -3.35 -21.70 -3.76
N GLN A 131 -2.48 -22.20 -2.87
CA GLN A 131 -2.88 -22.59 -1.51
C GLN A 131 -3.38 -21.37 -0.73
N ALA A 132 -2.59 -20.28 -0.68
CA ALA A 132 -2.96 -19.08 0.04
C ALA A 132 -4.29 -18.51 -0.44
N LEU A 133 -4.52 -18.47 -1.76
CA LEU A 133 -5.77 -17.94 -2.33
C LEU A 133 -6.97 -18.87 -2.14
N SER A 134 -6.77 -20.20 -2.12
CA SER A 134 -7.88 -21.15 -1.92
C SER A 134 -8.56 -21.00 -0.56
N GLU A 135 -7.85 -20.50 0.43
CA GLU A 135 -8.35 -20.22 1.78
C GLU A 135 -8.94 -18.82 1.95
N MET A 136 -8.82 -17.99 0.91
CA MET A 136 -9.29 -16.60 0.93
C MET A 136 -10.58 -16.47 0.12
N ASN A 137 -11.70 -16.20 0.79
CA ASN A 137 -13.02 -16.09 0.17
C ASN A 137 -13.25 -14.77 -0.62
N MET A 138 -12.23 -13.93 -0.77
CA MET A 138 -12.36 -12.58 -1.34
C MET A 138 -11.14 -12.24 -2.21
N VAL A 139 -11.36 -11.36 -3.18
CA VAL A 139 -10.31 -10.85 -4.06
C VAL A 139 -9.23 -10.11 -3.27
N VAL A 140 -7.96 -10.38 -3.60
CA VAL A 140 -6.80 -9.67 -3.05
C VAL A 140 -6.30 -8.67 -4.09
N GLU A 141 -6.64 -7.41 -3.88
CA GLU A 141 -6.38 -6.32 -4.83
C GLU A 141 -4.88 -6.12 -5.11
N GLY A 142 -4.03 -6.34 -4.10
CA GLY A 142 -2.59 -6.17 -4.21
C GLY A 142 -1.93 -6.99 -5.31
N ILE A 143 -2.51 -8.14 -5.69
CA ILE A 143 -2.00 -8.95 -6.81
C ILE A 143 -2.14 -8.19 -8.12
N TYR A 144 -3.36 -7.72 -8.42
CA TYR A 144 -3.66 -7.02 -9.66
C TYR A 144 -2.98 -5.65 -9.72
N THR A 145 -2.96 -4.95 -8.58
CA THR A 145 -2.28 -3.66 -8.45
C THR A 145 -0.77 -3.82 -8.69
N THR A 146 -0.13 -4.85 -8.12
CA THR A 146 1.30 -5.13 -8.36
C THR A 146 1.58 -5.30 -9.84
N LYS A 147 0.77 -6.10 -10.55
CA LYS A 147 0.95 -6.33 -11.98
C LYS A 147 0.82 -5.04 -12.79
N SER A 148 -0.23 -4.28 -12.55
CA SER A 148 -0.50 -3.03 -13.29
C SER A 148 0.58 -1.98 -13.03
N VAL A 149 0.96 -1.81 -11.77
CA VAL A 149 1.95 -0.80 -11.35
C VAL A 149 3.36 -1.15 -11.82
N TYR A 150 3.73 -2.43 -11.83
CA TYR A 150 5.00 -2.88 -12.40
C TYR A 150 5.16 -2.43 -13.88
N HIS A 151 4.15 -2.63 -14.70
CA HIS A 151 4.18 -2.21 -16.10
C HIS A 151 4.15 -0.69 -16.24
N LEU A 152 3.32 -0.01 -15.46
CA LEU A 152 3.21 1.44 -15.46
C LEU A 152 4.54 2.11 -15.04
N ALA A 153 5.19 1.59 -14.00
CA ALA A 153 6.49 2.08 -13.54
C ALA A 153 7.56 1.98 -14.62
N LYS A 154 7.59 0.87 -15.36
CA LYS A 154 8.49 0.70 -16.53
C LYS A 154 8.17 1.71 -17.63
N GLU A 155 6.90 1.87 -18.00
CA GLU A 155 6.47 2.85 -19.01
C GLU A 155 6.87 4.27 -18.63
N LYS A 156 6.69 4.65 -17.37
CA LYS A 156 7.00 5.99 -16.86
C LYS A 156 8.47 6.18 -16.45
N ASN A 157 9.28 5.13 -16.55
CA ASN A 157 10.69 5.11 -16.11
C ASN A 157 10.86 5.54 -14.65
N VAL A 158 10.07 4.93 -13.75
CA VAL A 158 10.10 5.16 -12.30
C VAL A 158 10.72 3.96 -11.59
N ASP A 159 11.73 4.20 -10.74
CA ASP A 159 12.39 3.14 -9.94
C ASP A 159 11.49 2.74 -8.76
N MET A 160 10.94 1.52 -8.82
CA MET A 160 10.06 0.94 -7.80
C MET A 160 10.56 -0.45 -7.37
N PRO A 161 11.67 -0.52 -6.64
CA PRO A 161 12.32 -1.80 -6.31
C PRO A 161 11.47 -2.77 -5.48
N ILE A 162 10.67 -2.29 -4.52
CA ILE A 162 9.80 -3.16 -3.71
C ILE A 162 8.69 -3.74 -4.58
N THR A 163 8.05 -2.90 -5.40
CA THR A 163 7.03 -3.33 -6.36
C THR A 163 7.58 -4.35 -7.35
N ASN A 164 8.81 -4.12 -7.86
CA ASN A 164 9.49 -5.05 -8.75
C ASN A 164 9.80 -6.39 -8.07
N ALA A 165 10.33 -6.37 -6.85
CA ALA A 165 10.60 -7.56 -6.07
C ALA A 165 9.31 -8.37 -5.82
N LEU A 166 8.23 -7.70 -5.44
CA LEU A 166 6.94 -8.35 -5.23
C LEU A 166 6.39 -8.95 -6.53
N TYR A 167 6.52 -8.25 -7.67
CA TYR A 167 6.11 -8.78 -8.98
C TYR A 167 6.84 -10.09 -9.30
N ARG A 168 8.15 -10.13 -9.07
CA ARG A 168 8.97 -11.33 -9.30
C ARG A 168 8.52 -12.52 -8.42
N VAL A 169 8.18 -12.25 -7.16
CA VAL A 169 7.64 -13.28 -6.27
C VAL A 169 6.29 -13.80 -6.78
N LEU A 170 5.38 -12.90 -7.15
CA LEU A 170 3.99 -13.27 -7.47
C LEU A 170 3.84 -13.89 -8.87
N PHE A 171 4.67 -13.49 -9.85
CA PHE A 171 4.46 -13.83 -11.27
C PHE A 171 5.64 -14.53 -11.94
N GLU A 172 6.83 -14.50 -11.35
CA GLU A 172 8.04 -15.10 -11.94
C GLU A 172 8.56 -16.27 -11.08
N ASN A 173 7.87 -16.64 -10.01
CA ASN A 173 8.23 -17.71 -9.08
C ASN A 173 9.65 -17.56 -8.47
N ILE A 174 10.14 -16.33 -8.36
CA ILE A 174 11.41 -16.07 -7.67
C ILE A 174 11.18 -16.15 -6.16
N SER A 175 12.14 -16.79 -5.46
CA SER A 175 12.00 -16.95 -4.02
C SER A 175 12.01 -15.62 -3.28
N VAL A 176 11.21 -15.50 -2.22
CA VAL A 176 11.19 -14.32 -1.35
C VAL A 176 12.58 -14.00 -0.80
N LYS A 177 13.35 -15.03 -0.42
CA LYS A 177 14.73 -14.86 0.12
C LYS A 177 15.65 -14.20 -0.90
N GLU A 178 15.56 -14.60 -2.17
CA GLU A 178 16.33 -14.02 -3.25
C GLU A 178 15.94 -12.55 -3.48
N CYS A 179 14.66 -12.24 -3.53
CA CYS A 179 14.18 -10.87 -3.70
C CYS A 179 14.59 -9.95 -2.53
N VAL A 180 14.56 -10.45 -1.29
CA VAL A 180 15.04 -9.68 -0.13
C VAL A 180 16.56 -9.45 -0.23
N LYS A 181 17.33 -10.47 -0.62
CA LYS A 181 18.77 -10.34 -0.82
C LYS A 181 19.07 -9.26 -1.86
N ASP A 182 18.43 -9.33 -3.03
CA ASP A 182 18.60 -8.35 -4.10
C ASP A 182 18.29 -6.90 -3.63
N LEU A 183 17.24 -6.73 -2.82
CA LEU A 183 16.90 -5.42 -2.26
C LEU A 183 17.98 -4.90 -1.30
N MET A 184 18.59 -5.78 -0.50
CA MET A 184 19.64 -5.42 0.47
C MET A 184 21.01 -5.16 -0.19
N GLU A 185 21.27 -5.77 -1.34
CA GLU A 185 22.52 -5.63 -2.11
C GLU A 185 22.50 -4.47 -3.11
N ARG A 186 21.41 -3.69 -3.15
CA ARG A 186 21.34 -2.49 -4.02
C ARG A 186 22.42 -1.48 -3.67
N ASP A 187 22.83 -0.70 -4.69
CA ASP A 187 23.81 0.38 -4.54
C ASP A 187 23.43 1.33 -3.39
N LYS A 188 24.47 1.79 -2.70
CA LYS A 188 24.33 2.79 -1.63
C LYS A 188 23.75 4.08 -2.20
N LYS A 189 22.69 4.59 -1.56
CA LYS A 189 22.05 5.86 -1.92
C LYS A 189 21.94 6.73 -0.66
N SER A 190 21.99 8.05 -0.85
CA SER A 190 21.53 8.98 0.18
C SER A 190 20.02 8.92 0.30
N GLU A 191 19.51 9.21 1.48
CA GLU A 191 18.08 9.28 1.76
C GLU A 191 17.50 10.64 1.39
#